data_55364b8843101b3a84b6b26ceb9055e5
#
_entry.id   55364b8843101b3a84b6b26ceb9055e5
#
_cell.length_a   1.000
_cell.length_b   1.000
_cell.length_c   1.000
_cell.angle_alpha   90.00
_cell.angle_beta   90.00
_cell.angle_gamma   90.00
#
_symmetry.space_group_name_H-M   'P 1'
#
loop_
_entity.id
_entity.type
_entity.pdbx_description
1 polymer ?
#
loop_
_entity_poly.entity_id
_entity_poly.type
_entity_poly.pdbx_seq_one_letter_code
_entity_poly.pdbx_strand_id
1 'polypeptide(L)'
;MIDATAFVDPTAIVEEGATIGPRSKVWGGAVVRRGAKIGADCIIGRGAFIDADVVLGDRCKVQNLALVYHGVTAGNGVFIGPNAILTNDRFPRAQRPDGGLAAASDWVVSPIRVGDGASVGAGAVIVAGIDLGEYCMVGAGAVASRNVPPRALVVGSPAKRIGWVCDCGQRLPNEGASLRCDACARAYALDATGGLSRA
;
A
#
# COMPACT_ATOMS: atom_id res chain seq x y z
N MET A 1 5.57 21.14 -2.09
CA MET A 1 6.51 21.50 -3.20
C MET A 1 6.37 20.46 -4.30
N ILE A 2 6.18 20.89 -5.55
CA ILE A 2 6.09 20.00 -6.72
C ILE A 2 7.39 20.16 -7.50
N ASP A 3 8.07 19.05 -7.80
CA ASP A 3 9.30 19.05 -8.62
C ASP A 3 8.97 19.51 -10.05
N ALA A 4 9.88 20.27 -10.67
CA ALA A 4 9.68 20.84 -12.00
C ALA A 4 9.55 19.79 -13.12
N THR A 5 10.01 18.55 -12.89
CA THR A 5 9.90 17.43 -13.82
C THR A 5 8.68 16.54 -13.58
N ALA A 6 7.90 16.82 -12.53
CA ALA A 6 6.67 16.10 -12.25
C ALA A 6 5.54 16.59 -13.16
N PHE A 7 4.67 15.67 -13.55
CA PHE A 7 3.43 15.98 -14.26
C PHE A 7 2.25 15.97 -13.28
N VAL A 8 1.50 17.05 -13.24
CA VAL A 8 0.24 17.12 -12.49
C VAL A 8 -0.87 17.54 -13.45
N ASP A 9 -1.86 16.66 -13.61
CA ASP A 9 -3.01 16.96 -14.46
C ASP A 9 -3.76 18.19 -13.92
N PRO A 10 -4.23 19.11 -14.77
CA PRO A 10 -4.92 20.32 -14.33
C PRO A 10 -6.18 20.09 -13.49
N THR A 11 -6.78 18.91 -13.55
CA THR A 11 -7.95 18.53 -12.75
C THR A 11 -7.60 17.80 -11.46
N ALA A 12 -6.32 17.52 -11.20
CA ALA A 12 -5.86 16.97 -9.93
C ALA A 12 -5.78 18.06 -8.85
N ILE A 13 -6.03 17.69 -7.61
CA ILE A 13 -5.93 18.58 -6.45
C ILE A 13 -4.69 18.17 -5.66
N VAL A 14 -3.69 19.05 -5.62
CA VAL A 14 -2.52 18.91 -4.76
C VAL A 14 -2.56 20.03 -3.74
N GLU A 15 -2.86 19.68 -2.49
CA GLU A 15 -2.99 20.67 -1.40
C GLU A 15 -1.62 21.29 -1.06
N GLU A 16 -1.63 22.52 -0.55
CA GLU A 16 -0.43 23.19 -0.07
C GLU A 16 0.27 22.36 1.02
N GLY A 17 1.60 22.32 1.00
CA GLY A 17 2.41 21.50 1.92
C GLY A 17 2.63 20.04 1.46
N ALA A 18 1.92 19.56 0.43
CA ALA A 18 2.24 18.28 -0.19
C ALA A 18 3.54 18.38 -1.03
N THR A 19 4.25 17.25 -1.15
CA THR A 19 5.45 17.16 -1.98
C THR A 19 5.30 16.07 -3.04
N ILE A 20 5.67 16.41 -4.28
CA ILE A 20 5.68 15.47 -5.42
C ILE A 20 7.12 15.44 -5.95
N GLY A 21 7.74 14.27 -5.87
CA GLY A 21 9.11 14.03 -6.32
C GLY A 21 9.27 14.02 -7.84
N PRO A 22 10.51 14.04 -8.32
CA PRO A 22 10.83 14.19 -9.74
C PRO A 22 10.23 13.06 -10.59
N ARG A 23 9.86 13.40 -11.82
CA ARG A 23 9.29 12.53 -12.85
C ARG A 23 8.01 11.79 -12.43
N SER A 24 7.44 12.10 -11.26
CA SER A 24 6.18 11.53 -10.81
C SER A 24 5.01 12.12 -11.59
N LYS A 25 3.93 11.34 -11.72
CA LYS A 25 2.74 11.71 -12.48
C LYS A 25 1.50 11.61 -11.60
N VAL A 26 0.76 12.70 -11.52
CA VAL A 26 -0.54 12.77 -10.82
C VAL A 26 -1.63 12.98 -11.85
N TRP A 27 -2.50 12.00 -12.02
CA TRP A 27 -3.54 12.01 -13.05
C TRP A 27 -4.83 12.69 -12.60
N GLY A 28 -5.68 13.01 -13.56
CA GLY A 28 -6.88 13.81 -13.38
C GLY A 28 -7.82 13.34 -12.28
N GLY A 29 -8.35 14.29 -11.52
CA GLY A 29 -9.25 14.04 -10.40
C GLY A 29 -8.60 13.37 -9.18
N ALA A 30 -7.29 13.08 -9.21
CA ALA A 30 -6.59 12.62 -8.03
C ALA A 30 -6.49 13.74 -6.99
N VAL A 31 -6.52 13.35 -5.71
CA VAL A 31 -6.35 14.27 -4.58
C VAL A 31 -5.13 13.86 -3.78
N VAL A 32 -4.19 14.78 -3.60
CA VAL A 32 -3.02 14.63 -2.73
C VAL A 32 -3.12 15.69 -1.65
N ARG A 33 -3.37 15.26 -0.44
CA ARG A 33 -3.62 16.17 0.68
C ARG A 33 -2.33 16.70 1.29
N ARG A 34 -2.48 17.77 2.10
CA ARG A 34 -1.39 18.45 2.78
C ARG A 34 -0.47 17.51 3.55
N GLY A 35 0.82 17.79 3.56
CA GLY A 35 1.82 17.00 4.25
C GLY A 35 2.16 15.66 3.59
N ALA A 36 1.39 15.20 2.60
CA ALA A 36 1.70 13.97 1.87
C ALA A 36 3.04 14.11 1.11
N LYS A 37 3.83 13.05 1.13
CA LYS A 37 5.15 12.99 0.50
C LYS A 37 5.18 11.87 -0.53
N ILE A 38 5.26 12.25 -1.80
CA ILE A 38 5.33 11.31 -2.92
C ILE A 38 6.76 11.34 -3.45
N GLY A 39 7.42 10.18 -3.49
CA GLY A 39 8.78 10.01 -3.99
C GLY A 39 8.92 10.24 -5.49
N ALA A 40 10.09 9.90 -6.03
CA ALA A 40 10.41 10.01 -7.45
C ALA A 40 9.77 8.88 -8.28
N ASP A 41 9.51 9.15 -9.58
CA ASP A 41 9.04 8.16 -10.56
C ASP A 41 7.71 7.46 -10.16
N CYS A 42 6.89 8.10 -9.34
CA CYS A 42 5.60 7.58 -8.91
C CYS A 42 4.49 7.85 -9.92
N ILE A 43 3.46 7.00 -9.89
CA ILE A 43 2.23 7.20 -10.67
C ILE A 43 1.05 7.20 -9.71
N ILE A 44 0.34 8.32 -9.65
CA ILE A 44 -0.91 8.47 -8.90
C ILE A 44 -2.04 8.49 -9.92
N GLY A 45 -2.84 7.43 -9.94
CA GLY A 45 -3.89 7.18 -10.92
C GLY A 45 -5.08 8.12 -10.78
N ARG A 46 -5.93 8.11 -11.80
CA ARG A 46 -7.13 8.96 -11.86
C ARG A 46 -8.03 8.74 -10.65
N GLY A 47 -8.45 9.84 -10.01
CA GLY A 47 -9.37 9.79 -8.88
C GLY A 47 -8.81 9.09 -7.63
N ALA A 48 -7.52 8.77 -7.58
CA ALA A 48 -6.90 8.24 -6.37
C ALA A 48 -6.88 9.31 -5.26
N PHE A 49 -7.05 8.86 -4.02
CA PHE A 49 -7.03 9.73 -2.85
C PHE A 49 -5.81 9.38 -1.99
N ILE A 50 -4.92 10.33 -1.83
CA ILE A 50 -3.76 10.27 -0.93
C ILE A 50 -4.01 11.25 0.20
N ASP A 51 -4.29 10.73 1.37
CA ASP A 51 -4.65 11.53 2.54
C ASP A 51 -3.45 12.29 3.12
N ALA A 52 -3.74 13.16 4.09
CA ALA A 52 -2.73 13.98 4.75
C ALA A 52 -1.60 13.13 5.36
N ASP A 53 -0.38 13.63 5.26
CA ASP A 53 0.84 13.03 5.85
C ASP A 53 1.19 11.60 5.39
N VAL A 54 0.52 11.07 4.38
CA VAL A 54 0.88 9.80 3.75
C VAL A 54 2.28 9.93 3.13
N VAL A 55 3.10 8.88 3.31
CA VAL A 55 4.42 8.80 2.71
C VAL A 55 4.47 7.65 1.71
N LEU A 56 4.82 7.95 0.47
CA LEU A 56 5.12 6.96 -0.56
C LEU A 56 6.59 7.12 -0.98
N GLY A 57 7.35 6.04 -0.93
CA GLY A 57 8.70 5.99 -1.46
C GLY A 57 8.74 6.16 -2.98
N ASP A 58 9.88 5.91 -3.58
CA ASP A 58 10.09 6.04 -5.03
C ASP A 58 9.42 4.91 -5.81
N ARG A 59 9.09 5.16 -7.09
CA ARG A 59 8.57 4.18 -8.05
C ARG A 59 7.28 3.49 -7.60
N CYS A 60 6.49 4.13 -6.75
CA CYS A 60 5.18 3.63 -6.35
C CYS A 60 4.14 3.85 -7.44
N LYS A 61 3.23 2.90 -7.57
CA LYS A 61 2.07 2.98 -8.48
C LYS A 61 0.79 2.86 -7.67
N VAL A 62 0.10 3.96 -7.45
CA VAL A 62 -1.25 3.99 -6.91
C VAL A 62 -2.21 4.07 -8.08
N GLN A 63 -3.02 3.05 -8.26
CA GLN A 63 -3.93 2.94 -9.39
C GLN A 63 -5.22 3.75 -9.19
N ASN A 64 -6.03 3.80 -10.26
CA ASN A 64 -7.25 4.61 -10.28
C ASN A 64 -8.18 4.30 -9.11
N LEU A 65 -8.73 5.35 -8.49
CA LEU A 65 -9.71 5.26 -7.42
C LEU A 65 -9.23 4.52 -6.15
N ALA A 66 -7.95 4.29 -6.00
CA ALA A 66 -7.42 3.75 -4.75
C ALA A 66 -7.45 4.80 -3.64
N LEU A 67 -7.74 4.38 -2.41
CA LEU A 67 -7.85 5.24 -1.24
C LEU A 67 -6.73 4.89 -0.25
N VAL A 68 -5.82 5.84 -0.03
CA VAL A 68 -4.69 5.71 0.89
C VAL A 68 -4.86 6.72 2.00
N TYR A 69 -5.31 6.26 3.15
CA TYR A 69 -5.66 7.14 4.26
C TYR A 69 -4.47 7.51 5.14
N HIS A 70 -4.65 8.57 5.92
CA HIS A 70 -3.68 9.08 6.89
C HIS A 70 -3.10 7.97 7.78
N GLY A 71 -1.79 8.02 8.06
CA GLY A 71 -1.06 7.00 8.82
C GLY A 71 -0.45 5.89 7.97
N VAL A 72 -0.65 5.90 6.64
CA VAL A 72 0.02 4.97 5.74
C VAL A 72 1.42 5.46 5.39
N THR A 73 2.39 4.55 5.53
CA THR A 73 3.75 4.72 5.02
C THR A 73 4.10 3.55 4.12
N ALA A 74 4.45 3.82 2.88
CA ALA A 74 4.86 2.82 1.90
C ALA A 74 6.32 3.02 1.48
N GLY A 75 7.05 1.92 1.37
CA GLY A 75 8.42 1.90 0.85
C GLY A 75 8.47 2.13 -0.66
N ASN A 76 9.56 1.70 -1.29
CA ASN A 76 9.80 1.89 -2.72
C ASN A 76 9.11 0.81 -3.56
N GLY A 77 8.70 1.15 -4.77
CA GLY A 77 8.19 0.18 -5.75
C GLY A 77 6.87 -0.48 -5.37
N VAL A 78 6.12 0.10 -4.45
CA VAL A 78 4.83 -0.43 -4.00
C VAL A 78 3.76 -0.26 -5.07
N PHE A 79 2.98 -1.31 -5.30
CA PHE A 79 1.81 -1.28 -6.17
C PHE A 79 0.53 -1.32 -5.35
N ILE A 80 -0.33 -0.32 -5.52
CA ILE A 80 -1.68 -0.27 -4.93
C ILE A 80 -2.70 -0.30 -6.06
N GLY A 81 -3.43 -1.39 -6.17
CA GLY A 81 -4.36 -1.68 -7.25
C GLY A 81 -5.58 -0.76 -7.30
N PRO A 82 -6.31 -0.73 -8.42
CA PRO A 82 -7.49 0.12 -8.55
C PRO A 82 -8.55 -0.24 -7.50
N ASN A 83 -9.22 0.78 -6.96
CA ASN A 83 -10.21 0.65 -5.89
C ASN A 83 -9.71 -0.04 -4.60
N ALA A 84 -8.40 -0.22 -4.42
CA ALA A 84 -7.87 -0.74 -3.16
C ALA A 84 -7.98 0.32 -2.06
N ILE A 85 -8.18 -0.12 -0.81
CA ILE A 85 -8.41 0.76 0.34
C ILE A 85 -7.43 0.39 1.45
N LEU A 86 -6.60 1.34 1.87
CA LEU A 86 -5.77 1.23 3.06
C LEU A 86 -6.38 2.11 4.15
N THR A 87 -7.02 1.48 5.14
CA THR A 87 -7.79 2.19 6.19
C THR A 87 -6.88 2.74 7.30
N ASN A 88 -7.42 3.53 8.23
CA ASN A 88 -6.64 4.15 9.31
C ASN A 88 -7.32 4.06 10.69
N ASP A 89 -8.61 3.69 10.71
CA ASP A 89 -9.36 3.47 11.95
C ASP A 89 -9.78 2.00 12.03
N ARG A 90 -9.37 1.35 13.13
CA ARG A 90 -9.67 -0.07 13.36
C ARG A 90 -11.05 -0.28 13.97
N PHE A 91 -11.58 0.71 14.68
CA PHE A 91 -12.84 0.63 15.43
C PHE A 91 -13.71 1.87 15.19
N PRO A 92 -14.10 2.16 13.93
CA PRO A 92 -14.76 3.41 13.59
C PRO A 92 -16.11 3.57 14.28
N ARG A 93 -16.36 4.75 14.82
CA ARG A 93 -17.63 5.16 15.39
C ARG A 93 -17.93 6.61 15.02
N ALA A 94 -19.17 6.86 14.61
CA ALA A 94 -19.64 8.22 14.35
C ALA A 94 -20.00 8.97 15.64
N GLN A 95 -20.24 8.25 16.72
CA GLN A 95 -20.69 8.83 17.99
C GLN A 95 -19.79 8.40 19.15
N ARG A 96 -19.62 9.30 20.09
CA ARG A 96 -19.05 9.02 21.41
C ARG A 96 -20.05 8.27 22.29
N PRO A 97 -19.60 7.66 23.42
CA PRO A 97 -20.49 6.97 24.37
C PRO A 97 -21.58 7.87 24.98
N ASP A 98 -21.35 9.18 25.03
CA ASP A 98 -22.32 10.18 25.50
C ASP A 98 -23.37 10.58 24.46
N GLY A 99 -23.32 10.01 23.26
CA GLY A 99 -24.20 10.32 22.13
C GLY A 99 -23.76 11.52 21.28
N GLY A 100 -22.70 12.22 21.66
CA GLY A 100 -22.14 13.32 20.87
C GLY A 100 -21.42 12.82 19.60
N LEU A 101 -21.31 13.69 18.57
CA LEU A 101 -20.54 13.38 17.38
C LEU A 101 -19.05 13.20 17.72
N ALA A 102 -18.45 12.10 17.26
CA ALA A 102 -17.03 11.86 17.43
C ALA A 102 -16.22 12.87 16.60
N ALA A 103 -15.20 13.46 17.21
CA ALA A 103 -14.27 14.39 16.60
C ALA A 103 -12.92 13.71 16.29
N ALA A 104 -12.02 14.40 15.61
CA ALA A 104 -10.70 13.87 15.28
C ALA A 104 -9.85 13.52 16.51
N SER A 105 -10.12 14.11 17.66
CA SER A 105 -9.46 13.81 18.94
C SER A 105 -9.98 12.56 19.65
N ASP A 106 -11.09 11.99 19.17
CA ASP A 106 -11.78 10.90 19.86
C ASP A 106 -11.34 9.50 19.36
N TRP A 107 -10.43 9.45 18.41
CA TRP A 107 -9.88 8.20 17.89
C TRP A 107 -8.36 8.27 17.68
N VAL A 108 -7.73 7.12 17.62
CA VAL A 108 -6.29 7.00 17.44
C VAL A 108 -6.00 6.35 16.10
N VAL A 109 -5.15 6.99 15.30
CA VAL A 109 -4.68 6.43 14.04
C VAL A 109 -3.98 5.10 14.28
N SER A 110 -4.44 4.08 13.59
CA SER A 110 -3.78 2.77 13.54
C SER A 110 -2.96 2.69 12.23
N PRO A 111 -1.63 2.91 12.28
CA PRO A 111 -0.83 3.07 11.08
C PRO A 111 -0.72 1.76 10.29
N ILE A 112 -0.55 1.88 8.97
CA ILE A 112 -0.19 0.79 8.07
C ILE A 112 1.19 1.06 7.51
N ARG A 113 2.09 0.06 7.61
CA ARG A 113 3.39 0.08 6.95
C ARG A 113 3.39 -0.90 5.80
N VAL A 114 3.82 -0.44 4.64
CA VAL A 114 3.91 -1.26 3.43
C VAL A 114 5.37 -1.35 3.02
N GLY A 115 5.94 -2.55 3.07
CA GLY A 115 7.33 -2.82 2.72
C GLY A 115 7.61 -2.62 1.23
N ASP A 116 8.88 -2.49 0.88
CA ASP A 116 9.37 -2.31 -0.48
C ASP A 116 8.83 -3.39 -1.41
N GLY A 117 8.41 -3.02 -2.61
CA GLY A 117 7.95 -3.93 -3.65
C GLY A 117 6.63 -4.68 -3.35
N ALA A 118 5.96 -4.39 -2.23
CA ALA A 118 4.68 -5.02 -1.91
C ALA A 118 3.60 -4.65 -2.91
N SER A 119 2.67 -5.56 -3.14
CA SER A 119 1.57 -5.37 -4.08
C SER A 119 0.22 -5.60 -3.41
N VAL A 120 -0.67 -4.63 -3.55
CA VAL A 120 -2.07 -4.70 -3.11
C VAL A 120 -2.95 -4.82 -4.36
N GLY A 121 -3.70 -5.91 -4.48
CA GLY A 121 -4.56 -6.19 -5.62
C GLY A 121 -5.77 -5.27 -5.71
N ALA A 122 -6.40 -5.24 -6.89
CA ALA A 122 -7.60 -4.45 -7.15
C ALA A 122 -8.72 -4.74 -6.15
N GLY A 123 -9.35 -3.70 -5.59
CA GLY A 123 -10.46 -3.83 -4.65
C GLY A 123 -10.08 -4.47 -3.31
N ALA A 124 -8.81 -4.71 -3.03
CA ALA A 124 -8.39 -5.24 -1.73
C ALA A 124 -8.53 -4.19 -0.62
N VAL A 125 -8.84 -4.65 0.60
CA VAL A 125 -8.94 -3.81 1.79
C VAL A 125 -7.86 -4.20 2.78
N ILE A 126 -7.04 -3.23 3.16
CA ILE A 126 -6.03 -3.37 4.22
C ILE A 126 -6.58 -2.73 5.47
N VAL A 127 -6.85 -3.54 6.49
CA VAL A 127 -7.38 -3.08 7.77
C VAL A 127 -6.29 -2.35 8.54
N ALA A 128 -6.65 -1.26 9.17
CA ALA A 128 -5.76 -0.42 9.94
C ALA A 128 -4.94 -1.18 11.00
N GLY A 129 -3.71 -0.75 11.23
CA GLY A 129 -2.83 -1.28 12.27
C GLY A 129 -2.12 -2.59 11.89
N ILE A 130 -1.91 -2.86 10.61
CA ILE A 130 -1.13 -4.02 10.16
C ILE A 130 0.05 -3.61 9.30
N ASP A 131 1.05 -4.47 9.24
CA ASP A 131 2.21 -4.34 8.39
C ASP A 131 2.12 -5.33 7.20
N LEU A 132 2.44 -4.83 6.01
CA LEU A 132 2.63 -5.62 4.81
C LEU A 132 4.14 -5.75 4.56
N GLY A 133 4.67 -6.96 4.63
CA GLY A 133 6.09 -7.25 4.45
C GLY A 133 6.56 -6.98 3.01
N GLU A 134 7.86 -6.85 2.85
CA GLU A 134 8.50 -6.61 1.55
C GLU A 134 8.06 -7.64 0.51
N TYR A 135 7.78 -7.17 -0.71
CA TYR A 135 7.40 -8.00 -1.84
C TYR A 135 6.20 -8.93 -1.59
N CYS A 136 5.44 -8.76 -0.50
CA CYS A 136 4.22 -9.52 -0.32
C CYS A 136 3.17 -9.17 -1.38
N MET A 137 2.23 -10.05 -1.59
CA MET A 137 1.14 -9.84 -2.54
C MET A 137 -0.22 -10.13 -1.88
N VAL A 138 -1.03 -9.08 -1.78
CA VAL A 138 -2.44 -9.19 -1.39
C VAL A 138 -3.26 -9.32 -2.65
N GLY A 139 -3.97 -10.43 -2.81
CA GLY A 139 -4.78 -10.70 -4.01
C GLY A 139 -5.96 -9.76 -4.16
N ALA A 140 -6.47 -9.63 -5.38
CA ALA A 140 -7.63 -8.79 -5.68
C ALA A 140 -8.84 -9.17 -4.82
N GLY A 141 -9.58 -8.18 -4.31
CA GLY A 141 -10.75 -8.37 -3.45
C GLY A 141 -10.47 -8.96 -2.06
N ALA A 142 -9.22 -9.15 -1.69
CA ALA A 142 -8.87 -9.70 -0.38
C ALA A 142 -9.03 -8.67 0.74
N VAL A 143 -9.36 -9.15 1.96
CA VAL A 143 -9.41 -8.33 3.17
C VAL A 143 -8.28 -8.76 4.11
N ALA A 144 -7.17 -8.03 4.11
CA ALA A 144 -6.05 -8.28 5.00
C ALA A 144 -6.29 -7.61 6.35
N SER A 145 -6.49 -8.41 7.41
CA SER A 145 -6.76 -7.96 8.78
C SER A 145 -5.65 -8.34 9.77
N ARG A 146 -4.56 -8.92 9.28
CA ARG A 146 -3.37 -9.30 10.05
C ARG A 146 -2.12 -8.99 9.24
N ASN A 147 -0.99 -8.86 9.92
CA ASN A 147 0.31 -8.68 9.27
C ASN A 147 0.53 -9.73 8.18
N VAL A 148 1.07 -9.29 7.05
CA VAL A 148 1.39 -10.15 5.92
C VAL A 148 2.92 -10.31 5.87
N PRO A 149 3.45 -11.53 6.02
CA PRO A 149 4.90 -11.76 5.99
C PRO A 149 5.53 -11.36 4.65
N PRO A 150 6.84 -11.06 4.63
CA PRO A 150 7.55 -10.81 3.38
C PRO A 150 7.33 -11.92 2.36
N ARG A 151 7.06 -11.54 1.11
CA ARG A 151 6.82 -12.44 -0.04
C ARG A 151 5.63 -13.40 0.10
N ALA A 152 4.81 -13.25 1.11
CA ALA A 152 3.59 -14.05 1.23
C ALA A 152 2.56 -13.63 0.19
N LEU A 153 1.91 -14.62 -0.44
CA LEU A 153 0.71 -14.45 -1.26
C LEU A 153 -0.51 -14.72 -0.39
N VAL A 154 -1.33 -13.70 -0.16
CA VAL A 154 -2.55 -13.82 0.64
C VAL A 154 -3.78 -13.48 -0.19
N VAL A 155 -4.88 -14.24 0.00
CA VAL A 155 -6.15 -14.04 -0.72
C VAL A 155 -7.34 -14.32 0.20
N GLY A 156 -8.50 -13.81 -0.16
CA GLY A 156 -9.79 -14.07 0.50
C GLY A 156 -10.16 -13.05 1.57
N SER A 157 -11.31 -13.26 2.21
CA SER A 157 -11.86 -12.41 3.28
C SER A 157 -12.33 -13.29 4.45
N PRO A 158 -11.61 -13.32 5.57
CA PRO A 158 -10.31 -12.69 5.82
C PRO A 158 -9.19 -13.33 4.98
N ALA A 159 -8.19 -12.52 4.61
CA ALA A 159 -7.07 -13.00 3.79
C ALA A 159 -6.24 -14.06 4.50
N LYS A 160 -5.94 -15.15 3.77
CA LYS A 160 -5.09 -16.24 4.23
C LYS A 160 -3.95 -16.47 3.24
N ARG A 161 -2.77 -16.85 3.75
CA ARG A 161 -1.64 -17.19 2.89
C ARG A 161 -1.92 -18.50 2.13
N ILE A 162 -1.75 -18.43 0.82
CA ILE A 162 -1.91 -19.56 -0.10
C ILE A 162 -0.60 -19.94 -0.80
N GLY A 163 0.49 -19.27 -0.47
CA GLY A 163 1.80 -19.51 -1.06
C GLY A 163 2.74 -18.33 -0.92
N TRP A 164 3.71 -18.29 -1.80
CA TRP A 164 4.77 -17.29 -1.84
C TRP A 164 4.94 -16.72 -3.23
N VAL A 165 5.49 -15.51 -3.31
CA VAL A 165 5.81 -14.82 -4.57
C VAL A 165 7.28 -14.42 -4.60
N CYS A 166 7.84 -14.47 -5.79
CA CYS A 166 9.15 -13.93 -6.09
C CYS A 166 9.12 -12.40 -6.14
N ASP A 167 10.24 -11.74 -5.92
CA ASP A 167 10.35 -10.27 -6.12
C ASP A 167 10.03 -9.84 -7.56
N CYS A 168 10.04 -10.75 -8.55
CA CYS A 168 9.57 -10.47 -9.90
C CYS A 168 8.04 -10.56 -10.07
N GLY A 169 7.30 -10.90 -8.99
CA GLY A 169 5.84 -11.03 -8.97
C GLY A 169 5.31 -12.41 -9.35
N GLN A 170 6.15 -13.35 -9.77
CA GLN A 170 5.70 -14.71 -10.09
C GLN A 170 5.50 -15.54 -8.83
N ARG A 171 4.47 -16.39 -8.85
CA ARG A 171 4.23 -17.36 -7.77
C ARG A 171 5.39 -18.36 -7.69
N LEU A 172 5.85 -18.62 -6.49
CA LEU A 172 6.87 -19.63 -6.23
C LEU A 172 6.22 -21.02 -6.09
N PRO A 173 6.96 -22.13 -6.40
CA PRO A 173 6.51 -23.49 -6.09
C PRO A 173 6.19 -23.63 -4.61
N ASN A 174 5.22 -24.47 -4.26
CA ASN A 174 4.79 -24.64 -2.86
C ASN A 174 5.63 -25.67 -2.09
N GLU A 175 6.55 -26.36 -2.73
CA GLU A 175 7.28 -27.50 -2.16
C GLU A 175 8.80 -27.31 -2.22
N GLY A 176 9.48 -27.77 -1.19
CA GLY A 176 10.93 -27.80 -1.07
C GLY A 176 11.49 -26.84 -0.02
N ALA A 177 12.65 -27.20 0.53
CA ALA A 177 13.38 -26.36 1.50
C ALA A 177 13.98 -25.09 0.86
N SER A 178 14.19 -25.12 -0.46
CA SER A 178 14.65 -23.99 -1.25
C SER A 178 13.63 -23.69 -2.36
N LEU A 179 13.05 -22.50 -2.32
CA LEU A 179 12.08 -22.04 -3.32
C LEU A 179 12.81 -21.27 -4.42
N ARG A 180 12.83 -21.80 -5.63
CA ARG A 180 13.44 -21.14 -6.79
C ARG A 180 12.36 -20.67 -7.75
N CYS A 181 12.51 -19.43 -8.23
CA CYS A 181 11.60 -18.87 -9.22
C CYS A 181 11.93 -19.38 -10.63
N ASP A 182 10.97 -19.98 -11.31
CA ASP A 182 11.15 -20.50 -12.67
C ASP A 182 11.37 -19.38 -13.70
N ALA A 183 10.82 -18.18 -13.45
CA ALA A 183 10.91 -17.07 -14.39
C ALA A 183 12.25 -16.29 -14.33
N CYS A 184 12.86 -16.16 -13.14
CA CYS A 184 14.05 -15.31 -12.97
C CYS A 184 15.18 -16.00 -12.19
N ALA A 185 15.02 -17.26 -11.87
CA ALA A 185 16.00 -18.12 -11.19
C ALA A 185 16.43 -17.69 -9.77
N ARG A 186 15.82 -16.63 -9.19
CA ARG A 186 16.08 -16.24 -7.80
C ARG A 186 15.65 -17.33 -6.84
N ALA A 187 16.50 -17.57 -5.83
CA ALA A 187 16.24 -18.55 -4.79
C ALA A 187 15.90 -17.86 -3.46
N TYR A 188 15.08 -18.54 -2.66
CA TYR A 188 14.59 -18.04 -1.38
C TYR A 188 14.63 -19.17 -0.34
N ALA A 189 14.77 -18.77 0.92
CA ALA A 189 14.65 -19.66 2.08
C ALA A 189 13.67 -19.07 3.09
N LEU A 190 13.01 -19.92 3.86
CA LEU A 190 12.18 -19.49 4.99
C LEU A 190 13.08 -18.84 6.04
N ASP A 191 12.70 -17.68 6.51
CA ASP A 191 13.39 -16.96 7.58
C ASP A 191 12.73 -17.17 8.94
N ALA A 192 13.40 -16.71 10.01
CA ALA A 192 12.93 -16.84 11.38
C ALA A 192 11.63 -16.04 11.66
N THR A 193 11.25 -15.13 10.79
CA THR A 193 10.04 -14.30 10.93
C THR A 193 8.81 -14.94 10.30
N GLY A 194 8.97 -16.12 9.68
CA GLY A 194 7.92 -16.80 8.95
C GLY A 194 7.62 -16.20 7.58
N GLY A 195 8.55 -15.38 7.06
CA GLY A 195 8.59 -14.88 5.70
C GLY A 195 9.62 -15.60 4.85
N LEU A 196 9.83 -15.14 3.61
CA LEU A 196 10.93 -15.57 2.77
C LEU A 196 11.99 -14.48 2.66
N SER A 197 13.25 -14.85 2.81
CA SER A 197 14.42 -14.06 2.46
C SER A 197 15.09 -14.63 1.20
N ARG A 198 15.84 -13.77 0.50
CA ARG A 198 16.73 -14.26 -0.59
C ARG A 198 17.79 -15.17 0.00
N ALA A 199 17.99 -16.33 -0.63
CA ALA A 199 19.05 -17.28 -0.30
C ALA A 199 20.40 -16.80 -0.84
#